data_54069276cb86a26817b751a6ea2beb2c
#
_entry.id   54069276cb86a26817b751a6ea2beb2c
#
_cell.length_a   1.000
_cell.length_b   1.000
_cell.length_c   1.000
_cell.angle_alpha   90.00
_cell.angle_beta   90.00
_cell.angle_gamma   90.00
#
_symmetry.space_group_name_H-M   'P 1'
#
loop_
_entity.id
_entity.type
_entity.pdbx_description
1 polymer ?
#
loop_
_entity_poly.entity_id
_entity_poly.type
_entity_poly.pdbx_seq_one_letter_code
_entity_poly.pdbx_strand_id
1 'polypeptide(L)'
;ERILKKYGANYIRKTEIATFDRVKATNVAITNKKLYVNKDEGFIGYGIKDGEHVADCSDIDLAIVFYSDGKYIVTNIKDKQYIGKGIINVAIWKKQDKHRIYNVIYKDGKTGYSYAKRFNVTSVIKDKEYDLTRGNDGAKIHYFSDNPNSESELVEVKINSKSKARKKIFEYDFADIAIKNKTSKGNLVTKYPIFRVYHKEVGESTLGGRKIWLDNTIGKLNLDNQGVFLGSFNSDDLIISINEEGYYELGSTDFSKRYNMKQLVLIEKFNPDKYYSVIHFLVPACGGEDALPAKHCAIDI
;
A
#
# COMPACT_ATOMS: atom_id res chain seq x y z
N GLU A 1 -12.98 50.77 -3.67
CA GLU A 1 -12.63 50.61 -5.09
C GLU A 1 -11.86 51.82 -5.67
N ARG A 2 -12.25 53.09 -5.40
CA ARG A 2 -11.60 54.28 -5.93
C ARG A 2 -10.13 54.42 -5.48
N ILE A 3 -9.80 54.12 -4.24
CA ILE A 3 -8.45 54.14 -3.69
C ILE A 3 -7.59 53.03 -4.31
N LEU A 4 -8.15 51.84 -4.48
CA LEU A 4 -7.47 50.70 -5.08
C LEU A 4 -7.11 50.96 -6.55
N LYS A 5 -8.01 51.57 -7.31
CA LYS A 5 -7.75 51.97 -8.72
C LYS A 5 -6.66 53.03 -8.82
N LYS A 6 -6.59 53.99 -7.85
CA LYS A 6 -5.62 55.09 -7.90
C LYS A 6 -4.22 54.71 -7.40
N TYR A 7 -4.12 53.83 -6.42
CA TYR A 7 -2.86 53.55 -5.73
C TYR A 7 -2.48 52.04 -5.75
N GLY A 8 -3.34 51.16 -6.20
CA GLY A 8 -3.11 49.71 -6.13
C GLY A 8 -1.87 49.24 -6.87
N ALA A 9 -1.49 49.89 -7.97
CA ALA A 9 -0.30 49.54 -8.72
C ALA A 9 1.01 49.84 -7.96
N ASN A 10 0.98 50.83 -7.04
CA ASN A 10 2.16 51.18 -6.24
C ASN A 10 2.30 50.37 -4.95
N TYR A 11 1.27 49.60 -4.58
CA TYR A 11 1.20 48.79 -3.37
C TYR A 11 0.80 47.36 -3.70
N ILE A 12 1.64 46.70 -4.48
CA ILE A 12 1.45 45.27 -4.81
C ILE A 12 1.50 44.47 -3.53
N ARG A 13 0.50 43.65 -3.33
CA ARG A 13 0.42 42.73 -2.17
C ARG A 13 1.61 41.79 -2.18
N LYS A 14 2.42 41.84 -1.13
CA LYS A 14 3.60 40.95 -0.92
C LYS A 14 3.27 39.65 -0.21
N THR A 15 2.03 39.47 0.28
CA THR A 15 1.60 38.31 1.01
C THR A 15 0.42 37.67 0.30
N GLU A 16 0.47 36.36 0.09
CA GLU A 16 -0.66 35.56 -0.33
C GLU A 16 -1.47 35.11 0.87
N ILE A 17 -2.80 35.18 0.80
CA ILE A 17 -3.65 34.54 1.78
C ILE A 17 -3.82 33.10 1.32
N ALA A 18 -3.03 32.21 1.88
CA ALA A 18 -3.25 30.77 1.73
C ALA A 18 -4.32 30.31 2.72
N THR A 19 -5.21 29.46 2.26
CA THR A 19 -6.10 28.71 3.15
C THR A 19 -5.25 27.64 3.85
N PHE A 20 -5.45 27.48 5.16
CA PHE A 20 -4.82 26.36 5.85
C PHE A 20 -5.28 25.04 5.20
N ASP A 21 -4.34 24.24 4.73
CA ASP A 21 -4.65 22.91 4.23
C ASP A 21 -5.25 22.08 5.37
N ARG A 22 -6.39 21.46 5.09
CA ARG A 22 -7.00 20.53 6.04
C ARG A 22 -6.18 19.24 6.07
N VAL A 23 -5.26 19.16 7.01
CA VAL A 23 -4.49 17.93 7.24
C VAL A 23 -5.44 16.87 7.79
N LYS A 24 -5.53 15.73 7.11
CA LYS A 24 -6.31 14.60 7.63
C LYS A 24 -5.63 14.05 8.88
N ALA A 25 -6.41 13.80 9.94
CA ALA A 25 -5.89 13.26 11.20
C ALA A 25 -5.07 11.97 10.99
N THR A 26 -5.45 11.15 10.01
CA THR A 26 -4.72 9.92 9.63
C THR A 26 -3.30 10.17 9.14
N ASN A 27 -3.02 11.32 8.53
CA ASN A 27 -1.71 11.65 8.02
C ASN A 27 -0.76 12.15 9.13
N VAL A 28 -1.33 12.72 10.20
CA VAL A 28 -0.58 13.24 11.37
C VAL A 28 -0.40 12.19 12.45
N ALA A 29 -1.25 11.17 12.46
CA ALA A 29 -1.21 10.11 13.47
C ALA A 29 0.16 9.43 13.50
N ILE A 30 0.70 9.29 14.70
CA ILE A 30 1.98 8.60 14.92
C ILE A 30 1.70 7.10 14.84
N THR A 31 2.41 6.40 13.96
CA THR A 31 2.39 4.95 13.86
C THR A 31 3.26 4.37 14.98
N ASN A 32 2.69 4.25 16.17
CA ASN A 32 3.39 3.79 17.37
C ASN A 32 2.93 2.41 17.84
N LYS A 33 2.02 1.79 17.10
CA LYS A 33 1.45 0.49 17.44
C LYS A 33 1.70 -0.51 16.30
N LYS A 34 1.75 -1.78 16.64
CA LYS A 34 1.92 -2.87 15.69
C LYS A 34 0.66 -3.73 15.68
N LEU A 35 0.10 -3.95 14.50
CA LEU A 35 -1.03 -4.85 14.33
C LEU A 35 -0.54 -6.29 14.22
N TYR A 36 -1.10 -7.16 15.03
CA TYR A 36 -0.88 -8.60 15.00
C TYR A 36 -2.17 -9.34 14.69
N VAL A 37 -2.05 -10.52 14.12
CA VAL A 37 -3.16 -11.46 13.87
C VAL A 37 -2.81 -12.84 14.40
N ASN A 38 -3.75 -13.47 15.10
CA ASN A 38 -3.72 -14.90 15.41
C ASN A 38 -4.84 -15.55 14.59
N LYS A 39 -4.48 -16.16 13.46
CA LYS A 39 -5.44 -16.74 12.50
C LYS A 39 -6.13 -17.99 13.06
N ASP A 40 -5.46 -18.73 13.91
CA ASP A 40 -5.96 -20.00 14.49
C ASP A 40 -7.04 -19.72 15.54
N GLU A 41 -6.80 -18.74 16.39
CA GLU A 41 -7.74 -18.33 17.43
C GLU A 41 -8.78 -17.31 16.96
N GLY A 42 -8.50 -16.60 15.85
CA GLY A 42 -9.39 -15.58 15.28
C GLY A 42 -9.33 -14.23 15.97
N PHE A 43 -8.15 -13.80 16.43
CA PHE A 43 -7.95 -12.51 17.07
C PHE A 43 -7.08 -11.59 16.24
N ILE A 44 -7.36 -10.28 16.31
CA ILE A 44 -6.48 -9.20 15.83
C ILE A 44 -6.30 -8.16 16.93
N GLY A 45 -5.20 -7.41 16.89
CA GLY A 45 -4.96 -6.30 17.81
C GLY A 45 -3.50 -6.01 18.07
N TYR A 46 -3.26 -5.04 18.97
CA TYR A 46 -1.90 -4.62 19.35
C TYR A 46 -1.28 -5.53 20.42
N GLY A 47 -2.10 -6.09 21.31
CA GLY A 47 -1.69 -6.83 22.51
C GLY A 47 -1.64 -8.34 22.31
N ILE A 48 -1.57 -8.85 21.08
CA ILE A 48 -1.50 -10.28 20.81
C ILE A 48 -0.05 -10.76 20.89
N LYS A 49 0.27 -11.62 21.85
CA LYS A 49 1.64 -12.09 22.08
C LYS A 49 2.09 -13.14 21.06
N ASP A 50 1.18 -14.04 20.66
CA ASP A 50 1.45 -15.18 19.77
C ASP A 50 0.84 -14.95 18.38
N GLY A 51 0.93 -13.72 17.85
CA GLY A 51 0.38 -13.32 16.58
C GLY A 51 1.45 -13.07 15.52
N GLU A 52 1.07 -13.24 14.26
CA GLU A 52 1.84 -12.80 13.09
C GLU A 52 1.76 -11.27 13.00
N HIS A 53 2.90 -10.58 12.86
CA HIS A 53 2.94 -9.13 12.62
C HIS A 53 2.40 -8.82 11.23
N VAL A 54 1.42 -7.92 11.16
CA VAL A 54 0.77 -7.53 9.90
C VAL A 54 1.35 -6.22 9.37
N ALA A 55 1.33 -5.17 10.18
CA ALA A 55 1.81 -3.84 9.81
C ALA A 55 1.94 -2.93 11.03
N ASP A 56 2.72 -1.86 10.88
CA ASP A 56 2.74 -0.75 11.81
C ASP A 56 1.53 0.15 11.56
N CYS A 57 0.86 0.58 12.62
CA CYS A 57 -0.39 1.32 12.55
C CYS A 57 -0.55 2.34 13.67
N SER A 58 -1.57 3.16 13.57
CA SER A 58 -2.03 4.07 14.60
C SER A 58 -3.36 3.60 15.20
N ASP A 59 -3.78 4.20 16.30
CA ASP A 59 -5.06 3.92 16.97
C ASP A 59 -6.30 4.37 16.19
N ILE A 60 -6.12 5.20 15.17
CA ILE A 60 -7.20 5.65 14.28
C ILE A 60 -7.30 4.87 12.97
N ASP A 61 -6.37 3.95 12.72
CA ASP A 61 -6.39 3.12 11.52
C ASP A 61 -7.47 2.04 11.60
N LEU A 62 -7.92 1.61 10.43
CA LEU A 62 -8.89 0.54 10.27
C LEU A 62 -8.20 -0.70 9.69
N ALA A 63 -8.57 -1.86 10.19
CA ALA A 63 -8.15 -3.14 9.61
C ALA A 63 -9.24 -3.69 8.70
N ILE A 64 -8.85 -4.21 7.53
CA ILE A 64 -9.69 -5.07 6.70
C ILE A 64 -9.28 -6.51 6.91
N VAL A 65 -10.27 -7.37 7.07
CA VAL A 65 -10.07 -8.79 7.32
C VAL A 65 -10.88 -9.58 6.31
N PHE A 66 -10.23 -10.54 5.65
CA PHE A 66 -10.85 -11.44 4.69
C PHE A 66 -10.87 -12.87 5.24
N TYR A 67 -11.96 -13.59 4.96
CA TYR A 67 -12.20 -14.95 5.42
C TYR A 67 -12.25 -15.95 4.28
N SER A 68 -11.98 -17.21 4.59
CA SER A 68 -11.93 -18.32 3.63
C SER A 68 -13.29 -18.67 3.00
N ASP A 69 -14.40 -18.26 3.60
CA ASP A 69 -15.75 -18.39 3.07
C ASP A 69 -16.12 -17.28 2.06
N GLY A 70 -15.24 -16.29 1.90
CA GLY A 70 -15.43 -15.15 1.01
C GLY A 70 -16.05 -13.92 1.65
N LYS A 71 -16.24 -13.92 2.94
CA LYS A 71 -16.65 -12.72 3.68
C LYS A 71 -15.46 -11.81 3.95
N TYR A 72 -15.76 -10.53 4.23
CA TYR A 72 -14.78 -9.58 4.75
C TYR A 72 -15.46 -8.52 5.61
N ILE A 73 -14.68 -7.94 6.51
CA ILE A 73 -15.11 -6.88 7.41
C ILE A 73 -14.02 -5.80 7.52
N VAL A 74 -14.44 -4.55 7.74
CA VAL A 74 -13.52 -3.47 8.11
C VAL A 74 -13.88 -2.98 9.50
N THR A 75 -12.92 -2.99 10.40
CA THR A 75 -13.12 -2.69 11.82
C THR A 75 -11.99 -1.82 12.39
N ASN A 76 -12.24 -1.18 13.53
CA ASN A 76 -11.17 -0.51 14.29
C ASN A 76 -10.19 -1.53 14.83
N ILE A 77 -8.94 -1.10 14.97
CA ILE A 77 -7.91 -1.90 15.63
C ILE A 77 -7.98 -1.61 17.13
N LYS A 78 -8.14 -2.65 17.94
CA LYS A 78 -8.17 -2.59 19.42
C LYS A 78 -6.97 -3.33 19.99
N ASP A 79 -6.82 -3.30 21.31
CA ASP A 79 -5.77 -4.06 21.99
C ASP A 79 -5.85 -5.56 21.68
N LYS A 80 -7.01 -6.18 21.90
CA LYS A 80 -7.33 -7.55 21.50
C LYS A 80 -8.79 -7.64 21.11
N GLN A 81 -9.08 -8.12 19.90
CA GLN A 81 -10.44 -8.24 19.39
C GLN A 81 -10.63 -9.60 18.72
N TYR A 82 -11.67 -10.32 19.13
CA TYR A 82 -12.12 -11.52 18.43
C TYR A 82 -12.92 -11.11 17.19
N ILE A 83 -12.53 -11.63 16.04
CA ILE A 83 -13.14 -11.33 14.75
C ILE A 83 -13.59 -12.58 13.99
N GLY A 84 -13.44 -13.76 14.59
CA GLY A 84 -13.84 -15.03 13.99
C GLY A 84 -12.66 -15.81 13.40
N LYS A 85 -12.94 -17.09 13.14
CA LYS A 85 -11.96 -18.03 12.54
C LYS A 85 -12.02 -18.02 11.01
N GLY A 86 -11.01 -18.64 10.39
CA GLY A 86 -10.95 -18.74 8.93
C GLY A 86 -10.38 -17.51 8.25
N ILE A 87 -9.61 -16.71 8.96
CA ILE A 87 -8.93 -15.52 8.44
C ILE A 87 -7.89 -15.95 7.40
N ILE A 88 -7.95 -15.36 6.21
CA ILE A 88 -6.96 -15.56 5.14
C ILE A 88 -6.01 -14.39 4.97
N ASN A 89 -6.52 -13.15 5.17
CA ASN A 89 -5.71 -11.94 5.06
C ASN A 89 -6.20 -10.87 6.04
N VAL A 90 -5.25 -10.10 6.58
CA VAL A 90 -5.49 -8.89 7.37
C VAL A 90 -4.56 -7.80 6.88
N ALA A 91 -5.08 -6.60 6.71
CA ALA A 91 -4.29 -5.45 6.28
C ALA A 91 -4.85 -4.13 6.83
N ILE A 92 -4.05 -3.07 6.79
CA ILE A 92 -4.54 -1.72 7.08
C ILE A 92 -5.38 -1.23 5.91
N TRP A 93 -6.61 -0.83 6.20
CA TRP A 93 -7.53 -0.31 5.19
C TRP A 93 -7.49 1.21 5.11
N LYS A 94 -7.34 1.73 3.90
CA LYS A 94 -7.40 3.17 3.61
C LYS A 94 -8.64 3.49 2.77
N LYS A 95 -9.40 4.48 3.20
CA LYS A 95 -10.58 4.94 2.47
C LYS A 95 -10.16 5.53 1.11
N GLN A 96 -10.92 5.19 0.04
CA GLN A 96 -10.71 5.65 -1.33
C GLN A 96 -9.37 5.24 -1.96
N ASP A 97 -8.67 4.26 -1.42
CA ASP A 97 -7.49 3.69 -2.08
C ASP A 97 -7.93 2.88 -3.32
N LYS A 98 -7.71 3.44 -4.49
CA LYS A 98 -8.07 2.82 -5.78
C LYS A 98 -6.98 1.90 -6.30
N HIS A 99 -5.73 2.05 -5.81
CA HIS A 99 -4.59 1.27 -6.27
C HIS A 99 -4.45 -0.08 -5.58
N ARG A 100 -4.98 -0.22 -4.37
CA ARG A 100 -4.97 -1.50 -3.67
C ARG A 100 -5.99 -2.43 -4.30
N ILE A 101 -5.51 -3.44 -5.01
CA ILE A 101 -6.31 -4.41 -5.75
C ILE A 101 -6.17 -5.78 -5.09
N TYR A 102 -7.30 -6.43 -4.94
CA TYR A 102 -7.37 -7.81 -4.46
C TYR A 102 -7.66 -8.73 -5.64
N ASN A 103 -6.82 -9.76 -5.80
CA ASN A 103 -7.04 -10.84 -6.76
C ASN A 103 -7.62 -12.04 -6.01
N VAL A 104 -8.69 -12.61 -6.52
CA VAL A 104 -9.35 -13.76 -5.88
C VAL A 104 -9.81 -14.78 -6.91
N ILE A 105 -9.58 -16.07 -6.59
CA ILE A 105 -10.25 -17.20 -7.24
C ILE A 105 -11.11 -17.88 -6.18
N TYR A 106 -12.41 -17.97 -6.44
CA TYR A 106 -13.34 -18.57 -5.49
C TYR A 106 -14.27 -19.57 -6.17
N LYS A 107 -14.72 -20.55 -5.40
CA LYS A 107 -15.77 -21.47 -5.76
C LYS A 107 -17.12 -20.87 -5.37
N ASP A 108 -18.04 -20.80 -6.31
CA ASP A 108 -19.43 -20.43 -6.06
C ASP A 108 -20.17 -21.59 -5.38
N GLY A 109 -20.79 -21.35 -4.24
CA GLY A 109 -21.49 -22.37 -3.47
C GLY A 109 -22.67 -22.98 -4.23
N LYS A 110 -23.40 -22.18 -5.05
CA LYS A 110 -24.58 -22.63 -5.79
C LYS A 110 -24.25 -23.52 -6.97
N THR A 111 -23.31 -23.10 -7.79
CA THR A 111 -22.97 -23.80 -9.05
C THR A 111 -21.81 -24.76 -8.92
N GLY A 112 -20.98 -24.61 -7.90
CA GLY A 112 -19.73 -25.33 -7.73
C GLY A 112 -18.62 -24.90 -8.70
N TYR A 113 -18.88 -23.91 -9.59
CA TYR A 113 -17.92 -23.39 -10.55
C TYR A 113 -16.97 -22.40 -9.89
N SER A 114 -15.78 -22.29 -10.43
CA SER A 114 -14.78 -21.35 -9.91
C SER A 114 -14.67 -20.12 -10.80
N TYR A 115 -14.64 -18.96 -10.15
CA TYR A 115 -14.57 -17.64 -10.78
C TYR A 115 -13.35 -16.89 -10.28
N ALA A 116 -12.73 -16.09 -11.13
CA ALA A 116 -11.68 -15.15 -10.77
C ALA A 116 -12.18 -13.72 -10.92
N LYS A 117 -11.75 -12.85 -10.02
CA LYS A 117 -12.00 -11.43 -10.12
C LYS A 117 -10.87 -10.61 -9.52
N ARG A 118 -10.74 -9.39 -10.04
CA ARG A 118 -9.92 -8.32 -9.47
C ARG A 118 -10.84 -7.20 -9.01
N PHE A 119 -10.62 -6.72 -7.81
CA PHE A 119 -11.48 -5.67 -7.25
C PHE A 119 -10.73 -4.84 -6.21
N ASN A 120 -11.26 -3.65 -5.95
CA ASN A 120 -10.83 -2.79 -4.84
C ASN A 120 -11.96 -2.62 -3.81
N VAL A 121 -11.57 -2.17 -2.60
CA VAL A 121 -12.48 -1.87 -1.50
C VAL A 121 -12.29 -0.41 -1.09
N THR A 122 -12.87 0.51 -1.87
CA THR A 122 -12.71 1.96 -1.68
C THR A 122 -13.65 2.56 -0.63
N SER A 123 -14.80 1.90 -0.40
CA SER A 123 -15.79 2.36 0.57
C SER A 123 -16.53 1.19 1.21
N VAL A 124 -16.70 1.27 2.52
CA VAL A 124 -17.42 0.29 3.34
C VAL A 124 -18.10 1.00 4.51
N ILE A 125 -19.09 0.35 5.08
CA ILE A 125 -19.64 0.69 6.41
C ILE A 125 -18.82 -0.12 7.42
N LYS A 126 -18.26 0.56 8.41
CA LYS A 126 -17.47 -0.06 9.47
C LYS A 126 -18.30 -1.10 10.25
N ASP A 127 -17.66 -2.19 10.64
CA ASP A 127 -18.22 -3.31 11.42
C ASP A 127 -19.39 -4.04 10.72
N LYS A 128 -19.55 -3.82 9.40
CA LYS A 128 -20.50 -4.56 8.57
C LYS A 128 -19.77 -5.65 7.80
N GLU A 129 -20.33 -6.85 7.82
CA GLU A 129 -19.87 -7.95 6.96
C GLU A 129 -20.31 -7.75 5.50
N TYR A 130 -19.43 -8.07 4.59
CA TYR A 130 -19.64 -8.06 3.15
C TYR A 130 -19.24 -9.41 2.58
N ASP A 131 -19.85 -9.79 1.47
CA ASP A 131 -19.58 -11.04 0.79
C ASP A 131 -19.01 -10.80 -0.62
N LEU A 132 -17.90 -11.50 -0.93
CA LEU A 132 -17.26 -11.49 -2.24
C LEU A 132 -17.90 -12.50 -3.22
N THR A 133 -18.58 -13.51 -2.68
CA THR A 133 -19.03 -14.69 -3.41
C THR A 133 -20.53 -14.69 -3.73
N ARG A 134 -21.20 -13.55 -3.49
CA ARG A 134 -22.66 -13.34 -3.65
C ARG A 134 -23.53 -14.03 -2.60
N GLY A 135 -22.97 -14.39 -1.45
CA GLY A 135 -23.73 -14.92 -0.31
C GLY A 135 -24.27 -16.34 -0.49
N ASN A 136 -23.69 -17.12 -1.40
CA ASN A 136 -24.11 -18.52 -1.58
C ASN A 136 -23.41 -19.42 -0.56
N ASP A 137 -24.20 -20.16 0.21
CA ASP A 137 -23.67 -21.15 1.16
C ASP A 137 -22.74 -22.15 0.46
N GLY A 138 -21.64 -22.53 1.13
CA GLY A 138 -20.64 -23.43 0.60
C GLY A 138 -19.66 -22.80 -0.40
N ALA A 139 -19.67 -21.49 -0.52
CA ALA A 139 -18.61 -20.76 -1.24
C ALA A 139 -17.28 -20.93 -0.50
N LYS A 140 -16.18 -20.91 -1.27
CA LYS A 140 -14.82 -21.06 -0.71
C LYS A 140 -13.81 -20.32 -1.56
N ILE A 141 -12.91 -19.60 -0.90
CA ILE A 141 -11.75 -18.99 -1.56
C ILE A 141 -10.69 -20.06 -1.82
N HIS A 142 -10.23 -20.15 -3.06
CA HIS A 142 -9.12 -21.02 -3.50
C HIS A 142 -7.80 -20.27 -3.54
N TYR A 143 -7.85 -18.99 -3.89
CA TYR A 143 -6.69 -18.11 -3.98
C TYR A 143 -7.11 -16.69 -3.60
N PHE A 144 -6.24 -16.00 -2.87
CA PHE A 144 -6.41 -14.60 -2.50
C PHE A 144 -5.05 -13.94 -2.44
N SER A 145 -4.93 -12.75 -3.01
CA SER A 145 -3.77 -11.88 -2.85
C SER A 145 -4.18 -10.42 -2.66
N ASP A 146 -3.34 -9.71 -1.96
CA ASP A 146 -3.46 -8.29 -1.65
C ASP A 146 -2.33 -7.55 -2.36
N ASN A 147 -2.68 -6.75 -3.36
CA ASN A 147 -1.75 -6.07 -4.26
C ASN A 147 -1.85 -4.55 -4.07
N PRO A 148 -1.02 -3.97 -3.19
CA PRO A 148 -1.11 -2.56 -2.83
C PRO A 148 -0.90 -1.60 -4.00
N ASN A 149 -0.13 -1.99 -5.02
CA ASN A 149 0.18 -1.17 -6.19
C ASN A 149 -0.48 -1.68 -7.48
N SER A 150 -1.56 -2.44 -7.36
CA SER A 150 -2.32 -2.97 -8.50
C SER A 150 -1.58 -3.99 -9.36
N GLU A 151 -0.63 -4.70 -8.78
CA GLU A 151 0.13 -5.72 -9.48
C GLU A 151 -0.81 -6.77 -10.08
N SER A 152 -0.48 -7.22 -11.25
CA SER A 152 -1.03 -8.45 -11.82
C SER A 152 -0.24 -9.64 -11.30
N GLU A 153 -0.83 -10.82 -11.42
CA GLU A 153 -0.20 -12.06 -10.97
C GLU A 153 -0.50 -13.17 -11.94
N LEU A 154 0.51 -13.99 -12.18
CA LEU A 154 0.36 -15.26 -12.88
C LEU A 154 0.21 -16.37 -11.84
N VAL A 155 -0.84 -17.17 -11.95
CA VAL A 155 -1.08 -18.29 -11.04
C VAL A 155 -1.25 -19.60 -11.81
N GLU A 156 -0.79 -20.71 -11.23
CA GLU A 156 -1.01 -22.05 -11.73
C GLU A 156 -2.23 -22.66 -11.04
N VAL A 157 -3.23 -23.06 -11.83
CA VAL A 157 -4.46 -23.69 -11.33
C VAL A 157 -4.38 -25.19 -11.56
N LYS A 158 -4.45 -25.97 -10.48
CA LYS A 158 -4.52 -27.45 -10.53
C LYS A 158 -5.94 -27.91 -10.29
N ILE A 159 -6.50 -28.61 -11.26
CA ILE A 159 -7.81 -29.23 -11.20
C ILE A 159 -7.72 -30.58 -10.49
N ASN A 160 -8.78 -30.95 -9.78
CA ASN A 160 -8.85 -32.23 -9.10
C ASN A 160 -8.64 -33.39 -10.12
N SER A 161 -7.75 -34.32 -9.80
CA SER A 161 -7.37 -35.44 -10.66
C SER A 161 -8.55 -36.33 -11.06
N LYS A 162 -9.54 -36.48 -10.18
CA LYS A 162 -10.75 -37.26 -10.38
C LYS A 162 -11.77 -36.58 -11.29
N SER A 163 -11.59 -35.33 -11.71
CA SER A 163 -12.49 -34.60 -12.60
C SER A 163 -12.38 -35.10 -14.05
N LYS A 164 -13.40 -34.83 -14.86
CA LYS A 164 -13.41 -35.13 -16.30
C LYS A 164 -12.70 -34.07 -17.16
N ALA A 165 -11.97 -33.12 -16.53
CA ALA A 165 -11.23 -32.10 -17.24
C ALA A 165 -10.09 -32.71 -18.08
N ARG A 166 -9.95 -32.27 -19.32
CA ARG A 166 -8.84 -32.70 -20.19
C ARG A 166 -7.51 -32.11 -19.75
N LYS A 167 -7.49 -30.81 -19.51
CA LYS A 167 -6.30 -30.09 -19.00
C LYS A 167 -6.41 -29.98 -17.47
N LYS A 168 -5.50 -30.63 -16.77
CA LYS A 168 -5.50 -30.68 -15.28
C LYS A 168 -4.73 -29.54 -14.64
N ILE A 169 -3.79 -28.95 -15.37
CA ILE A 169 -2.94 -27.86 -14.91
C ILE A 169 -2.95 -26.80 -16.02
N PHE A 170 -3.17 -25.56 -15.64
CA PHE A 170 -3.09 -24.43 -16.55
C PHE A 170 -2.74 -23.16 -15.79
N GLU A 171 -2.15 -22.22 -16.50
CA GLU A 171 -1.84 -20.90 -16.02
C GLU A 171 -3.05 -19.98 -16.19
N TYR A 172 -3.20 -19.07 -15.26
CA TYR A 172 -4.24 -18.05 -15.27
C TYR A 172 -3.62 -16.71 -14.94
N ASP A 173 -3.68 -15.76 -15.88
CA ASP A 173 -3.11 -14.43 -15.71
C ASP A 173 -4.20 -13.46 -15.24
N PHE A 174 -3.95 -12.78 -14.12
CA PHE A 174 -4.83 -11.75 -13.62
C PHE A 174 -4.73 -10.44 -14.42
N ALA A 175 -3.68 -10.23 -15.23
CA ALA A 175 -3.56 -9.07 -16.12
C ALA A 175 -4.71 -9.01 -17.14
N ASP A 176 -5.20 -10.18 -17.58
CA ASP A 176 -6.31 -10.28 -18.53
C ASP A 176 -7.68 -9.93 -17.94
N ILE A 177 -7.75 -9.70 -16.63
CA ILE A 177 -9.01 -9.41 -15.94
C ILE A 177 -9.13 -7.92 -15.62
N ALA A 178 -10.19 -7.30 -16.12
CA ALA A 178 -10.53 -5.94 -15.75
C ALA A 178 -10.88 -5.84 -14.26
N ILE A 179 -10.38 -4.78 -13.60
CA ILE A 179 -10.74 -4.44 -12.23
C ILE A 179 -12.22 -4.04 -12.21
N LYS A 180 -13.00 -4.73 -11.39
CA LYS A 180 -14.46 -4.54 -11.28
C LYS A 180 -14.85 -4.23 -9.84
N ASN A 181 -16.13 -3.94 -9.63
CA ASN A 181 -16.66 -3.75 -8.29
C ASN A 181 -16.58 -5.06 -7.46
N LYS A 182 -16.39 -4.92 -6.16
CA LYS A 182 -16.38 -6.00 -5.16
C LYS A 182 -17.59 -6.95 -5.25
N THR A 183 -18.76 -6.47 -5.69
CA THR A 183 -19.99 -7.25 -5.84
C THR A 183 -20.08 -8.01 -7.16
N SER A 184 -19.14 -7.82 -8.10
CA SER A 184 -19.15 -8.52 -9.39
C SER A 184 -18.89 -10.03 -9.20
N LYS A 185 -19.46 -10.84 -10.09
CA LYS A 185 -19.25 -12.30 -10.09
C LYS A 185 -17.83 -12.67 -10.54
N GLY A 186 -17.21 -11.87 -11.39
CA GLY A 186 -15.93 -12.19 -12.01
C GLY A 186 -16.05 -13.04 -13.27
N ASN A 187 -14.91 -13.52 -13.75
CA ASN A 187 -14.77 -14.32 -14.96
C ASN A 187 -14.73 -15.82 -14.60
N LEU A 188 -15.35 -16.66 -15.40
CA LEU A 188 -15.32 -18.10 -15.19
C LEU A 188 -13.90 -18.63 -15.44
N VAL A 189 -13.32 -19.27 -14.45
CA VAL A 189 -12.02 -19.95 -14.53
C VAL A 189 -12.23 -21.40 -15.01
N THR A 190 -13.08 -22.12 -14.30
CA THR A 190 -13.37 -23.52 -14.62
C THR A 190 -14.70 -23.97 -14.01
N LYS A 191 -15.33 -24.95 -14.70
CA LYS A 191 -16.51 -25.65 -14.18
C LYS A 191 -16.14 -26.87 -13.33
N TYR A 192 -14.86 -27.24 -13.32
CA TYR A 192 -14.36 -28.40 -12.59
C TYR A 192 -13.83 -28.01 -11.22
N PRO A 193 -13.87 -28.91 -10.23
CA PRO A 193 -13.35 -28.60 -8.90
C PRO A 193 -11.83 -28.37 -8.93
N ILE A 194 -11.41 -27.23 -8.41
CA ILE A 194 -10.01 -26.88 -8.22
C ILE A 194 -9.47 -27.67 -7.02
N PHE A 195 -8.28 -28.28 -7.19
CA PHE A 195 -7.53 -28.89 -6.11
C PHE A 195 -6.74 -27.83 -5.36
N ARG A 196 -5.92 -27.05 -6.07
CA ARG A 196 -5.08 -25.99 -5.50
C ARG A 196 -4.72 -24.94 -6.55
N VAL A 197 -4.45 -23.74 -6.10
CA VAL A 197 -3.88 -22.63 -6.89
C VAL A 197 -2.53 -22.25 -6.28
N TYR A 198 -1.52 -22.08 -7.12
CA TYR A 198 -0.18 -21.68 -6.73
C TYR A 198 0.15 -20.35 -7.40
N HIS A 199 0.72 -19.45 -6.61
CA HIS A 199 1.32 -18.24 -7.15
C HIS A 199 2.58 -18.62 -7.96
N LYS A 200 2.77 -18.03 -9.14
CA LYS A 200 3.95 -18.21 -9.99
C LYS A 200 4.81 -16.96 -10.02
N GLU A 201 4.23 -15.87 -10.48
CA GLU A 201 4.96 -14.64 -10.75
C GLU A 201 4.10 -13.44 -10.36
N VAL A 202 4.76 -12.38 -9.88
CA VAL A 202 4.16 -11.05 -9.73
C VAL A 202 4.40 -10.31 -11.04
N GLY A 203 3.32 -9.84 -11.66
CA GLY A 203 3.39 -9.02 -12.87
C GLY A 203 3.39 -7.53 -12.55
N GLU A 204 3.42 -6.73 -13.60
CA GLU A 204 3.43 -5.28 -13.49
C GLU A 204 2.09 -4.71 -12.97
N SER A 205 2.15 -3.45 -12.50
CA SER A 205 0.96 -2.70 -12.12
C SER A 205 0.07 -2.42 -13.32
N THR A 206 -1.19 -2.80 -13.24
CA THR A 206 -2.17 -2.58 -14.32
C THR A 206 -2.84 -1.21 -14.32
N LEU A 207 -2.62 -0.42 -13.27
CA LEU A 207 -3.13 0.97 -13.15
C LEU A 207 -2.04 2.02 -13.36
N GLY A 208 -0.82 1.59 -13.71
CA GLY A 208 0.36 2.45 -13.80
C GLY A 208 0.91 2.82 -12.42
N GLY A 209 2.00 3.59 -12.42
CA GLY A 209 2.68 3.96 -11.19
C GLY A 209 1.81 4.82 -10.25
N ARG A 210 1.96 4.60 -8.96
CA ARG A 210 1.34 5.38 -7.89
C ARG A 210 2.02 6.74 -7.80
N LYS A 211 1.26 7.81 -7.90
CA LYS A 211 1.78 9.17 -7.66
C LYS A 211 2.01 9.36 -6.16
N ILE A 212 3.23 9.76 -5.80
CA ILE A 212 3.65 9.90 -4.40
C ILE A 212 4.14 11.32 -4.16
N TRP A 213 3.73 11.88 -3.02
CA TRP A 213 4.14 13.19 -2.51
C TRP A 213 4.77 13.04 -1.13
N LEU A 214 5.70 13.95 -0.81
CA LEU A 214 6.24 14.12 0.52
C LEU A 214 5.59 15.34 1.17
N ASP A 215 4.90 15.13 2.28
CA ASP A 215 4.44 16.24 3.12
C ASP A 215 5.62 16.76 3.97
N ASN A 216 6.09 17.95 3.62
CA ASN A 216 7.22 18.58 4.31
C ASN A 216 6.90 18.97 5.76
N THR A 217 5.62 19.09 6.13
CA THR A 217 5.21 19.50 7.49
C THR A 217 5.35 18.34 8.47
N ILE A 218 4.97 17.15 8.05
CA ILE A 218 4.96 15.97 8.90
C ILE A 218 6.07 14.97 8.58
N GLY A 219 6.75 15.13 7.43
CA GLY A 219 7.82 14.25 6.97
C GLY A 219 7.33 12.87 6.55
N LYS A 220 6.13 12.76 6.00
CA LYS A 220 5.56 11.48 5.55
C LYS A 220 5.21 11.48 4.07
N LEU A 221 5.33 10.30 3.46
CA LEU A 221 4.80 10.06 2.13
C LEU A 221 3.28 10.03 2.16
N ASN A 222 2.65 10.55 1.10
CA ASN A 222 1.19 10.54 0.95
C ASN A 222 0.76 10.36 -0.51
N LEU A 223 -0.53 10.08 -0.69
CA LEU A 223 -1.20 9.93 -1.98
C LEU A 223 -2.22 11.06 -2.23
N ASP A 224 -2.31 12.01 -1.32
CA ASP A 224 -3.36 13.04 -1.26
C ASP A 224 -2.95 14.35 -1.94
N ASN A 225 -1.88 14.37 -2.72
CA ASN A 225 -1.32 15.56 -3.40
C ASN A 225 -0.83 16.65 -2.41
N GLN A 226 -0.41 16.28 -1.22
CA GLN A 226 0.10 17.21 -0.21
C GLN A 226 1.62 17.26 -0.20
N GLY A 227 2.20 18.45 -0.36
CA GLY A 227 3.64 18.67 -0.32
C GLY A 227 4.33 18.52 -1.67
N VAL A 228 5.56 18.03 -1.67
CA VAL A 228 6.41 17.91 -2.86
C VAL A 228 6.10 16.62 -3.62
N PHE A 229 5.87 16.72 -4.92
CA PHE A 229 5.67 15.57 -5.80
C PHE A 229 6.98 14.87 -6.07
N LEU A 230 7.09 13.59 -5.70
CA LEU A 230 8.29 12.78 -5.88
C LEU A 230 8.28 11.99 -7.19
N GLY A 231 7.11 11.79 -7.80
CA GLY A 231 6.98 11.05 -9.05
C GLY A 231 5.92 9.95 -9.02
N SER A 232 5.89 9.17 -10.10
CA SER A 232 5.09 7.95 -10.22
C SER A 232 5.96 6.74 -9.90
N PHE A 233 5.51 5.89 -8.98
CA PHE A 233 6.21 4.73 -8.48
C PHE A 233 5.47 3.45 -8.82
N ASN A 234 6.15 2.49 -9.42
CA ASN A 234 5.73 1.10 -9.55
C ASN A 234 6.15 0.31 -8.28
N SER A 235 5.81 -0.98 -8.24
CA SER A 235 6.09 -1.86 -7.10
C SER A 235 7.57 -1.97 -6.76
N ASP A 236 8.41 -1.98 -7.79
CA ASP A 236 9.86 -2.23 -7.68
C ASP A 236 10.67 -0.93 -7.54
N ASP A 237 9.99 0.22 -7.67
CA ASP A 237 10.67 1.51 -7.56
C ASP A 237 11.08 1.81 -6.12
N LEU A 238 12.30 2.27 -5.96
CA LEU A 238 12.87 2.64 -4.67
C LEU A 238 12.89 4.17 -4.51
N ILE A 239 12.94 4.59 -3.26
CA ILE A 239 13.20 5.97 -2.85
C ILE A 239 14.62 6.05 -2.31
N ILE A 240 15.37 7.03 -2.79
CA ILE A 240 16.61 7.45 -2.17
C ILE A 240 16.36 8.64 -1.26
N SER A 241 16.88 8.58 -0.05
CA SER A 241 16.93 9.72 0.88
C SER A 241 18.35 9.96 1.35
N ILE A 242 18.77 11.21 1.36
CA ILE A 242 20.11 11.64 1.81
C ILE A 242 19.92 12.65 2.92
N ASN A 243 20.66 12.49 4.02
CA ASN A 243 20.63 13.39 5.17
C ASN A 243 21.88 14.29 5.24
N GLU A 244 21.84 15.32 6.12
CA GLU A 244 22.93 16.27 6.34
C GLU A 244 24.21 15.62 6.89
N GLU A 245 24.09 14.45 7.51
CA GLU A 245 25.22 13.69 8.04
C GLU A 245 25.97 12.89 6.96
N GLY A 246 25.47 12.95 5.69
CA GLY A 246 26.05 12.25 4.55
C GLY A 246 25.64 10.79 4.43
N TYR A 247 24.69 10.31 5.22
CA TYR A 247 24.13 8.98 5.05
C TYR A 247 23.02 9.00 4.01
N TYR A 248 23.00 7.98 3.16
CA TYR A 248 21.89 7.72 2.27
C TYR A 248 21.19 6.42 2.63
N GLU A 249 19.93 6.35 2.32
CA GLU A 249 19.10 5.16 2.51
C GLU A 249 18.28 4.90 1.26
N LEU A 250 18.32 3.65 0.78
CA LEU A 250 17.43 3.15 -0.26
C LEU A 250 16.33 2.31 0.39
N GLY A 251 15.09 2.61 0.09
CA GLY A 251 13.95 1.91 0.63
C GLY A 251 12.77 1.86 -0.31
N SER A 252 11.86 0.93 -0.06
CA SER A 252 10.57 0.90 -0.73
C SER A 252 9.67 2.06 -0.29
N THR A 253 8.57 2.26 -0.99
CA THR A 253 7.56 3.27 -0.67
C THR A 253 6.78 2.89 0.60
N ASP A 254 7.31 3.27 1.76
CA ASP A 254 6.67 3.03 3.06
C ASP A 254 5.96 4.30 3.55
N PHE A 255 4.62 4.26 3.60
CA PHE A 255 3.79 5.36 4.08
C PHE A 255 3.75 5.47 5.62
N SER A 256 4.25 4.46 6.34
CA SER A 256 4.39 4.50 7.80
C SER A 256 5.64 5.24 8.24
N LYS A 257 6.68 5.23 7.42
CA LYS A 257 7.98 5.85 7.68
C LYS A 257 7.84 7.38 7.79
N ARG A 258 8.56 7.93 8.75
CA ARG A 258 8.68 9.37 8.96
C ARG A 258 10.10 9.83 8.72
N TYR A 259 10.27 10.74 7.77
CA TYR A 259 11.55 11.37 7.45
C TYR A 259 11.79 12.57 8.37
N ASN A 260 13.02 12.74 8.87
CA ASN A 260 13.38 13.91 9.65
C ASN A 260 13.64 15.09 8.71
N MET A 261 12.64 15.94 8.52
CA MET A 261 12.69 17.06 7.58
C MET A 261 13.77 18.11 7.91
N LYS A 262 14.26 18.14 9.15
CA LYS A 262 15.36 19.06 9.55
C LYS A 262 16.73 18.59 9.05
N GLN A 263 16.90 17.29 8.90
CA GLN A 263 18.15 16.67 8.49
C GLN A 263 18.10 16.14 7.06
N LEU A 264 16.92 16.13 6.42
CA LEU A 264 16.73 15.62 5.07
C LEU A 264 17.25 16.63 4.04
N VAL A 265 18.28 16.26 3.28
CA VAL A 265 18.85 17.07 2.20
C VAL A 265 18.16 16.77 0.87
N LEU A 266 17.96 15.48 0.57
CA LEU A 266 17.36 15.03 -0.67
C LEU A 266 16.46 13.83 -0.42
N ILE A 267 15.31 13.80 -1.10
CA ILE A 267 14.47 12.61 -1.25
C ILE A 267 13.85 12.61 -2.63
N GLU A 268 14.01 11.52 -3.35
CA GLU A 268 13.45 11.38 -4.67
C GLU A 268 13.31 9.91 -5.07
N LYS A 269 12.66 9.64 -6.20
CA LYS A 269 12.64 8.32 -6.81
C LYS A 269 14.06 7.95 -7.21
N PHE A 270 14.52 6.77 -6.77
CA PHE A 270 15.85 6.27 -7.13
C PHE A 270 15.94 6.00 -8.63
N ASN A 271 17.01 6.50 -9.23
CA ASN A 271 17.37 6.23 -10.60
C ASN A 271 18.83 5.74 -10.62
N PRO A 272 19.08 4.47 -11.02
CA PRO A 272 20.43 3.91 -11.03
C PRO A 272 21.38 4.62 -12.00
N ASP A 273 20.84 5.34 -13.01
CA ASP A 273 21.65 6.08 -13.99
C ASP A 273 21.96 7.51 -13.54
N LYS A 274 21.48 7.93 -12.37
CA LYS A 274 21.67 9.28 -11.85
C LYS A 274 22.83 9.35 -10.88
N TYR A 275 23.80 10.22 -11.17
CA TYR A 275 24.92 10.51 -10.29
C TYR A 275 24.59 11.65 -9.33
N TYR A 276 25.04 11.52 -8.09
CA TYR A 276 24.88 12.54 -7.05
C TYR A 276 26.24 13.14 -6.72
N SER A 277 26.35 14.48 -6.81
CA SER A 277 27.55 15.19 -6.38
C SER A 277 27.31 15.82 -5.01
N VAL A 278 28.16 15.52 -4.04
CA VAL A 278 28.05 16.00 -2.69
C VAL A 278 29.29 16.79 -2.30
N ILE A 279 29.12 17.97 -1.71
CA ILE A 279 30.16 18.74 -1.07
C ILE A 279 29.90 18.67 0.44
N HIS A 280 30.85 18.14 1.20
CA HIS A 280 30.73 18.04 2.65
C HIS A 280 31.94 18.61 3.37
N PHE A 281 31.74 19.12 4.58
CA PHE A 281 32.79 19.54 5.46
C PHE A 281 33.18 18.37 6.36
N LEU A 282 34.50 18.07 6.40
CA LEU A 282 35.03 17.20 7.42
C LEU A 282 35.22 18.03 8.69
N VAL A 283 34.50 17.74 9.75
CA VAL A 283 34.80 18.26 11.06
C VAL A 283 36.01 17.50 11.57
N PRO A 284 37.18 18.15 11.83
CA PRO A 284 38.31 17.45 12.40
C PRO A 284 37.93 16.90 13.77
N ALA A 285 38.17 15.61 13.99
CA ALA A 285 38.07 15.04 15.33
C ALA A 285 39.06 15.80 16.23
N CYS A 286 38.55 16.54 17.19
CA CYS A 286 39.21 17.31 18.21
C CYS A 286 40.75 17.40 18.12
N GLY A 287 41.28 18.54 17.68
CA GLY A 287 42.67 18.94 17.94
C GLY A 287 43.66 18.84 16.79
N GLY A 288 43.49 19.64 15.76
CA GLY A 288 44.51 19.84 14.75
C GLY A 288 44.14 20.96 13.78
N GLU A 289 45.04 21.93 13.65
CA GLU A 289 44.93 23.14 12.82
C GLU A 289 45.15 22.92 11.33
N ASP A 290 44.61 21.86 10.72
CA ASP A 290 44.64 21.69 9.28
C ASP A 290 43.27 21.31 8.74
N ALA A 291 42.52 22.31 8.33
CA ALA A 291 41.30 22.14 7.54
C ALA A 291 41.66 21.55 6.15
N LEU A 292 41.42 20.28 5.96
CA LEU A 292 41.56 19.67 4.65
C LEU A 292 40.48 20.20 3.70
N PRO A 293 40.82 20.43 2.40
CA PRO A 293 39.87 20.96 1.44
C PRO A 293 38.71 19.99 1.20
N ALA A 294 37.55 20.55 0.90
CA ALA A 294 36.36 19.80 0.53
C ALA A 294 36.64 18.75 -0.56
N LYS A 295 36.38 17.50 -0.30
CA LYS A 295 36.50 16.43 -1.29
C LYS A 295 35.17 16.28 -2.03
N HIS A 296 35.24 16.30 -3.36
CA HIS A 296 34.16 15.82 -4.22
C HIS A 296 34.10 14.29 -4.11
N CYS A 297 33.02 13.77 -3.55
CA CYS A 297 32.75 12.33 -3.61
C CYS A 297 31.60 12.10 -4.56
N ALA A 298 31.86 11.37 -5.64
CA ALA A 298 30.78 10.72 -6.39
C ALA A 298 30.35 9.48 -5.60
N ILE A 299 29.08 9.36 -5.33
CA ILE A 299 28.53 8.13 -4.74
C ILE A 299 28.13 7.26 -5.92
N ASP A 300 28.94 6.24 -6.23
CA ASP A 300 28.53 5.13 -7.08
C ASP A 300 27.63 4.23 -6.22
N ILE A 301 26.37 4.10 -6.62
CA ILE A 301 25.36 3.25 -5.95
C ILE A 301 25.08 2.04 -6.84
#